data_20421f21f493b0ad3f3bec5f4061bf4b
#
_entry.id   20421f21f493b0ad3f3bec5f4061bf4b
#
_cell.length_a   1.000
_cell.length_b   1.000
_cell.length_c   1.000
_cell.angle_alpha   90.00
_cell.angle_beta   90.00
_cell.angle_gamma   90.00
#
_symmetry.space_group_name_H-M   'P 1'
#
loop_
_entity.id
_entity.type
_entity.pdbx_description
1 polymer ?
#
loop_
_entity_poly.entity_id
_entity_poly.type
_entity_poly.pdbx_seq_one_letter_code
_entity_poly.pdbx_strand_id
1 'polypeptide(L)'
;IRNKGLEIDLHGDFIRKNNFRWSGALNLSRNISKVLNIAGNPFSDPTSDRNSVELGNSVVKEGEPLGLLWGYVTEGIIRTEEQVDYVKNTSSDWKYDMPYVDKGDVLFKFDETGWDVLDVIGNTNPEFFGGYTNTFNWRNWSLNALFTFSYGNDLMYQKDVTDMAMNSLQNRGIRVLEHYSAENTASSRPRYLFGGSQRMTDM
;
A
#
# COMPACT_ATOMS: atom_id res chain seq x y z
N ILE A 1 -13.88 -18.15 6.51
CA ILE A 1 -13.48 -16.84 7.05
C ILE A 1 -14.11 -16.69 8.42
N ARG A 2 -13.38 -16.05 9.35
CA ARG A 2 -13.88 -15.65 10.67
C ARG A 2 -13.69 -14.16 10.83
N ASN A 3 -14.75 -13.46 11.26
CA ASN A 3 -14.69 -12.04 11.61
C ASN A 3 -14.90 -11.87 13.10
N LYS A 4 -14.14 -10.95 13.71
CA LYS A 4 -14.30 -10.50 15.10
C LYS A 4 -14.17 -8.98 15.10
N GLY A 5 -15.05 -8.31 15.82
CA GLY A 5 -15.03 -6.87 15.92
C GLY A 5 -15.41 -6.36 17.30
N LEU A 6 -15.08 -5.11 17.54
CA LEU A 6 -15.52 -4.31 18.67
C LEU A 6 -16.09 -3.01 18.11
N GLU A 7 -17.27 -2.64 18.58
CA GLU A 7 -17.92 -1.37 18.25
C GLU A 7 -18.24 -0.63 19.55
N ILE A 8 -17.96 0.66 19.56
CA ILE A 8 -18.21 1.55 20.68
C ILE A 8 -18.98 2.74 20.16
N ASP A 9 -20.17 2.97 20.75
CA ASP A 9 -20.99 4.14 20.47
C ASP A 9 -21.14 4.96 21.76
N LEU A 10 -20.71 6.22 21.69
CA LEU A 10 -20.80 7.18 22.77
C LEU A 10 -21.59 8.40 22.28
N HIS A 11 -22.60 8.79 23.00
CA HIS A 11 -23.35 10.00 22.70
C HIS A 11 -23.73 10.75 23.98
N GLY A 12 -23.83 12.07 23.87
CA GLY A 12 -24.20 12.89 25.01
C GLY A 12 -24.33 14.38 24.69
N ASP A 13 -24.91 15.08 25.65
CA ASP A 13 -24.95 16.52 25.66
C ASP A 13 -23.79 17.08 26.47
N PHE A 14 -22.89 17.83 25.81
CA PHE A 14 -21.76 18.47 26.49
C PHE A 14 -22.18 19.79 27.15
N ILE A 15 -23.07 20.53 26.50
CA ILE A 15 -23.61 21.79 27.02
C ILE A 15 -25.12 21.84 26.74
N ARG A 16 -25.90 22.16 27.77
CA ARG A 16 -27.34 22.36 27.67
C ARG A 16 -27.76 23.61 28.45
N LYS A 17 -28.01 24.69 27.71
CA LYS A 17 -28.51 25.99 28.23
C LYS A 17 -29.77 26.41 27.47
N ASN A 18 -30.52 27.38 28.02
CA ASN A 18 -31.83 27.78 27.47
C ASN A 18 -31.82 28.05 25.97
N ASN A 19 -30.74 28.67 25.44
CA ASN A 19 -30.65 29.08 24.05
C ASN A 19 -29.52 28.41 23.29
N PHE A 20 -28.76 27.46 23.91
CA PHE A 20 -27.64 26.78 23.32
C PHE A 20 -27.54 25.33 23.80
N ARG A 21 -27.46 24.42 22.86
CA ARG A 21 -27.19 23.00 23.11
C ARG A 21 -26.06 22.53 22.21
N TRP A 22 -25.08 21.89 22.80
CA TRP A 22 -24.05 21.15 22.09
C TRP A 22 -24.08 19.70 22.49
N SER A 23 -24.32 18.84 21.51
CA SER A 23 -24.31 17.39 21.67
C SER A 23 -23.30 16.76 20.70
N GLY A 24 -22.75 15.64 21.09
CA GLY A 24 -21.83 14.86 20.27
C GLY A 24 -22.18 13.38 20.28
N ALA A 25 -21.83 12.71 19.19
CA ALA A 25 -21.90 11.29 19.07
C ALA A 25 -20.59 10.78 18.42
N LEU A 26 -19.91 9.87 19.08
CA LEU A 26 -18.70 9.18 18.60
C LEU A 26 -19.05 7.71 18.38
N ASN A 27 -18.76 7.20 17.19
CA ASN A 27 -18.67 5.77 16.95
C ASN A 27 -17.24 5.39 16.64
N LEU A 28 -16.78 4.26 17.14
CA LEU A 28 -15.47 3.69 16.87
C LEU A 28 -15.63 2.19 16.66
N SER A 29 -15.10 1.71 15.55
CA SER A 29 -15.19 0.31 15.15
C SER A 29 -13.82 -0.25 14.81
N ARG A 30 -13.57 -1.48 15.26
CA ARG A 30 -12.43 -2.30 14.87
C ARG A 30 -12.94 -3.66 14.43
N ASN A 31 -12.57 -4.09 13.22
CA ASN A 31 -12.93 -5.40 12.71
C ASN A 31 -11.66 -6.16 12.26
N ILE A 32 -11.55 -7.41 12.68
CA ILE A 32 -10.43 -8.30 12.35
C ILE A 32 -11.02 -9.51 11.61
N SER A 33 -10.64 -9.68 10.35
CA SER A 33 -10.95 -10.87 9.57
C SER A 33 -9.81 -11.88 9.65
N LYS A 34 -10.13 -13.16 9.53
CA LYS A 34 -9.15 -14.24 9.41
C LYS A 34 -9.64 -15.30 8.45
N VAL A 35 -8.82 -15.65 7.47
CA VAL A 35 -9.05 -16.80 6.58
C VAL A 35 -8.73 -18.07 7.37
N LEU A 36 -9.68 -18.98 7.50
CA LEU A 36 -9.49 -20.22 8.26
C LEU A 36 -9.00 -21.37 7.38
N ASN A 37 -9.51 -21.44 6.15
CA ASN A 37 -9.17 -22.49 5.22
C ASN A 37 -9.51 -22.05 3.79
N ILE A 38 -8.64 -22.39 2.83
CA ILE A 38 -8.78 -22.16 1.39
C ILE A 38 -9.00 -23.52 0.68
N ALA A 39 -9.83 -24.39 1.26
CA ALA A 39 -10.07 -25.73 0.75
C ALA A 39 -10.49 -25.73 -0.74
N GLY A 40 -9.84 -26.59 -1.52
CA GLY A 40 -10.21 -26.84 -2.90
C GLY A 40 -9.85 -25.75 -3.89
N ASN A 41 -8.78 -24.98 -3.63
CA ASN A 41 -8.32 -23.98 -4.58
C ASN A 41 -7.93 -24.60 -5.93
N PRO A 42 -8.75 -24.44 -7.01
CA PRO A 42 -8.41 -24.95 -8.33
C PRO A 42 -7.32 -24.13 -9.03
N PHE A 43 -6.92 -23.00 -8.47
CA PHE A 43 -5.94 -22.04 -9.03
C PHE A 43 -4.58 -22.10 -8.31
N SER A 44 -4.39 -23.03 -7.38
CA SER A 44 -3.07 -23.20 -6.76
C SER A 44 -2.12 -23.79 -7.80
N ASP A 45 -1.08 -23.04 -8.14
CA ASP A 45 0.10 -23.59 -8.78
C ASP A 45 0.64 -24.72 -7.87
N PRO A 46 0.92 -25.93 -8.40
CA PRO A 46 1.48 -27.02 -7.61
C PRO A 46 2.82 -26.66 -6.94
N THR A 47 3.47 -25.60 -7.40
CA THR A 47 4.75 -25.07 -6.86
C THR A 47 4.54 -23.98 -5.83
N SER A 48 3.34 -23.38 -5.73
CA SER A 48 3.02 -22.36 -4.76
C SER A 48 2.62 -22.95 -3.40
N ASP A 49 2.71 -22.14 -2.36
CA ASP A 49 2.22 -22.47 -1.04
C ASP A 49 0.71 -22.82 -1.10
N ARG A 50 0.37 -24.07 -0.78
CA ARG A 50 -1.03 -24.57 -0.83
C ARG A 50 -1.99 -23.77 0.08
N ASN A 51 -1.45 -22.98 0.98
CA ASN A 51 -2.18 -22.15 1.94
C ASN A 51 -2.39 -20.72 1.46
N SER A 52 -2.03 -20.40 0.20
CA SER A 52 -2.21 -19.07 -0.37
C SER A 52 -2.80 -19.10 -1.78
N VAL A 53 -3.46 -18.01 -2.16
CA VAL A 53 -4.00 -17.74 -3.50
C VAL A 53 -3.59 -16.32 -3.88
N GLU A 54 -2.80 -16.21 -4.94
CA GLU A 54 -2.41 -14.94 -5.52
C GLU A 54 -3.43 -14.48 -6.56
N LEU A 55 -3.86 -13.23 -6.46
CA LEU A 55 -4.86 -12.59 -7.31
C LEU A 55 -4.32 -11.25 -7.83
N GLY A 56 -3.31 -11.30 -8.70
CA GLY A 56 -2.60 -10.11 -9.14
C GLY A 56 -1.88 -9.43 -7.97
N ASN A 57 -2.25 -8.17 -7.68
CA ASN A 57 -1.64 -7.41 -6.58
C ASN A 57 -2.28 -7.69 -5.20
N SER A 58 -2.98 -8.77 -5.05
CA SER A 58 -3.60 -9.19 -3.80
C SER A 58 -3.30 -10.64 -3.51
N VAL A 59 -3.28 -11.00 -2.24
CA VAL A 59 -3.11 -12.39 -1.80
C VAL A 59 -4.12 -12.74 -0.73
N VAL A 60 -4.59 -13.98 -0.77
CA VAL A 60 -5.39 -14.60 0.29
C VAL A 60 -4.55 -15.71 0.90
N LYS A 61 -4.19 -15.60 2.18
CA LYS A 61 -3.42 -16.59 2.92
C LYS A 61 -4.23 -17.17 4.09
N GLU A 62 -4.08 -18.47 4.33
CA GLU A 62 -4.67 -19.09 5.54
C GLU A 62 -4.00 -18.51 6.79
N GLY A 63 -4.81 -18.19 7.77
CA GLY A 63 -4.33 -17.59 9.01
C GLY A 63 -4.28 -16.07 9.02
N GLU A 64 -4.32 -15.43 7.85
CA GLU A 64 -4.18 -13.99 7.65
C GLU A 64 -5.54 -13.34 7.35
N PRO A 65 -5.65 -12.00 7.45
CA PRO A 65 -6.84 -11.27 7.04
C PRO A 65 -7.03 -11.28 5.51
N LEU A 66 -8.25 -10.99 5.05
CA LEU A 66 -8.49 -10.62 3.66
C LEU A 66 -7.98 -9.20 3.38
N GLY A 67 -7.74 -8.89 2.09
CA GLY A 67 -7.35 -7.54 1.66
C GLY A 67 -5.86 -7.24 1.81
N LEU A 68 -5.03 -8.27 1.86
CA LEU A 68 -3.58 -8.11 1.80
C LEU A 68 -3.13 -7.71 0.40
N LEU A 69 -2.26 -6.71 0.33
CA LEU A 69 -1.56 -6.32 -0.88
C LEU A 69 -0.33 -7.20 -1.05
N TRP A 70 -0.13 -7.67 -2.28
CA TRP A 70 0.93 -8.58 -2.66
C TRP A 70 1.82 -7.96 -3.71
N GLY A 71 3.12 -8.02 -3.53
CA GLY A 71 4.07 -7.45 -4.47
C GLY A 71 5.51 -7.68 -4.09
N TYR A 72 6.41 -7.16 -4.91
CA TYR A 72 7.84 -7.22 -4.67
C TYR A 72 8.23 -6.34 -3.48
N VAL A 73 9.09 -6.89 -2.62
CA VAL A 73 9.67 -6.13 -1.50
C VAL A 73 10.84 -5.31 -2.01
N THR A 74 10.76 -3.98 -1.86
CA THR A 74 11.80 -3.06 -2.29
C THR A 74 12.60 -2.51 -1.11
N GLU A 75 13.89 -2.27 -1.30
CA GLU A 75 14.80 -1.63 -0.34
C GLU A 75 15.12 -0.17 -0.73
N GLY A 76 14.40 0.35 -1.73
CA GLY A 76 14.52 1.72 -2.21
C GLY A 76 15.20 1.83 -3.56
N ILE A 77 16.06 2.83 -3.73
CA ILE A 77 16.75 3.13 -4.99
C ILE A 77 18.24 2.81 -4.85
N ILE A 78 18.83 2.19 -5.87
CA ILE A 78 20.27 1.93 -5.97
C ILE A 78 21.01 3.27 -6.03
N ARG A 79 21.95 3.50 -5.11
CA ARG A 79 22.68 4.78 -4.98
C ARG A 79 24.19 4.63 -5.14
N THR A 80 24.74 3.45 -4.88
CA THR A 80 26.19 3.21 -4.88
C THR A 80 26.57 2.13 -5.88
N GLU A 81 27.83 2.13 -6.32
CA GLU A 81 28.39 1.10 -7.19
C GLU A 81 28.36 -0.29 -6.52
N GLU A 82 28.56 -0.34 -5.19
CA GLU A 82 28.52 -1.59 -4.44
C GLU A 82 27.11 -2.21 -4.51
N GLN A 83 26.04 -1.40 -4.50
CA GLN A 83 24.67 -1.87 -4.67
C GLN A 83 24.44 -2.37 -6.12
N VAL A 84 24.98 -1.67 -7.13
CA VAL A 84 24.92 -2.14 -8.52
C VAL A 84 25.59 -3.50 -8.66
N ASP A 85 26.81 -3.65 -8.11
CA ASP A 85 27.57 -4.90 -8.15
C ASP A 85 26.86 -6.00 -7.35
N TYR A 86 26.25 -5.66 -6.22
CA TYR A 86 25.43 -6.58 -5.44
C TYR A 86 24.27 -7.15 -6.26
N VAL A 87 23.49 -6.31 -6.93
CA VAL A 87 22.39 -6.74 -7.80
C VAL A 87 22.90 -7.63 -8.92
N LYS A 88 23.96 -7.21 -9.64
CA LYS A 88 24.53 -7.97 -10.74
C LYS A 88 25.05 -9.36 -10.35
N ASN A 89 25.56 -9.48 -9.14
CA ASN A 89 26.13 -10.73 -8.65
C ASN A 89 25.10 -11.65 -7.97
N THR A 90 24.01 -11.08 -7.41
CA THR A 90 23.04 -11.81 -6.61
C THR A 90 21.80 -12.20 -7.41
N SER A 91 21.31 -11.31 -8.27
CA SER A 91 20.03 -11.52 -8.94
C SER A 91 20.07 -12.64 -9.97
N SER A 92 19.20 -13.63 -9.79
CA SER A 92 18.92 -14.67 -10.78
C SER A 92 17.91 -14.24 -11.84
N ASP A 93 17.08 -13.26 -11.52
CA ASP A 93 15.93 -12.83 -12.30
C ASP A 93 16.28 -11.70 -13.30
N TRP A 94 17.29 -10.89 -12.98
CA TRP A 94 17.72 -9.76 -13.80
C TRP A 94 18.62 -10.13 -14.98
N LYS A 95 18.71 -11.40 -15.36
CA LYS A 95 19.60 -11.88 -16.44
C LYS A 95 19.46 -11.15 -17.76
N TYR A 96 18.26 -10.63 -18.04
CA TYR A 96 17.96 -9.92 -19.29
C TYR A 96 18.23 -8.42 -19.20
N ASP A 97 18.23 -7.86 -17.99
CA ASP A 97 18.40 -6.43 -17.73
C ASP A 97 19.79 -6.07 -17.19
N MET A 98 20.62 -7.08 -16.92
CA MET A 98 21.96 -6.93 -16.29
C MET A 98 22.86 -5.88 -16.88
N PRO A 99 22.98 -5.71 -18.20
CA PRO A 99 23.85 -4.69 -18.76
C PRO A 99 23.41 -3.26 -18.45
N TYR A 100 22.15 -3.09 -18.09
CA TYR A 100 21.51 -1.78 -17.92
C TYR A 100 21.29 -1.39 -16.45
N VAL A 101 21.51 -2.31 -15.52
CA VAL A 101 21.39 -2.01 -14.09
C VAL A 101 22.43 -0.96 -13.67
N ASP A 102 21.95 0.13 -13.08
CA ASP A 102 22.76 1.25 -12.67
C ASP A 102 22.12 2.01 -11.49
N LYS A 103 22.81 3.00 -10.98
CA LYS A 103 22.26 3.91 -9.95
C LYS A 103 20.97 4.56 -10.44
N GLY A 104 20.00 4.65 -9.53
CA GLY A 104 18.67 5.16 -9.84
C GLY A 104 17.64 4.09 -10.17
N ASP A 105 18.04 2.83 -10.35
CA ASP A 105 17.10 1.72 -10.48
C ASP A 105 16.54 1.31 -9.11
N VAL A 106 15.40 0.61 -9.12
CA VAL A 106 14.81 0.07 -7.90
C VAL A 106 15.66 -1.07 -7.36
N LEU A 107 15.96 -1.03 -6.07
CA LEU A 107 16.64 -2.11 -5.35
C LEU A 107 15.58 -3.03 -4.74
N PHE A 108 15.44 -4.22 -5.30
CA PHE A 108 14.60 -5.27 -4.75
C PHE A 108 15.33 -6.08 -3.70
N LYS A 109 14.57 -6.64 -2.76
CA LYS A 109 15.08 -7.64 -1.83
C LYS A 109 15.18 -8.98 -2.52
N PHE A 110 16.31 -9.67 -2.35
CA PHE A 110 16.54 -11.02 -2.91
C PHE A 110 16.42 -12.08 -1.82
N ASP A 111 15.96 -13.26 -2.20
CA ASP A 111 16.04 -14.46 -1.37
C ASP A 111 17.44 -15.12 -1.45
N GLU A 112 17.63 -16.23 -0.75
CA GLU A 112 18.90 -16.98 -0.73
C GLU A 112 19.31 -17.55 -2.10
N THR A 113 18.38 -17.63 -3.05
CA THR A 113 18.59 -18.15 -4.41
C THR A 113 18.77 -17.03 -5.44
N GLY A 114 18.67 -15.77 -5.01
CA GLY A 114 18.81 -14.59 -5.85
C GLY A 114 17.54 -14.19 -6.61
N TRP A 115 16.37 -14.72 -6.24
CA TRP A 115 15.08 -14.28 -6.78
C TRP A 115 14.51 -13.12 -5.95
N ASP A 116 13.78 -12.25 -6.62
CA ASP A 116 13.08 -11.15 -5.95
C ASP A 116 12.03 -11.70 -4.98
N VAL A 117 12.04 -11.18 -3.77
CA VAL A 117 11.08 -11.56 -2.74
C VAL A 117 9.72 -10.95 -3.03
N LEU A 118 8.74 -11.83 -3.22
CA LEU A 118 7.32 -11.48 -3.22
C LEU A 118 6.75 -11.72 -1.82
N ASP A 119 6.12 -10.70 -1.24
CA ASP A 119 5.50 -10.82 0.08
C ASP A 119 4.32 -9.85 0.25
N VAL A 120 3.69 -9.89 1.41
CA VAL A 120 2.66 -8.92 1.80
C VAL A 120 3.32 -7.55 1.99
N ILE A 121 2.95 -6.61 1.13
CA ILE A 121 3.46 -5.24 1.15
C ILE A 121 2.50 -4.24 1.79
N GLY A 122 1.29 -4.66 2.13
CA GLY A 122 0.31 -3.82 2.79
C GLY A 122 -0.99 -4.54 3.12
N ASN A 123 -1.87 -3.84 3.84
CA ASN A 123 -3.18 -4.31 4.24
C ASN A 123 -4.24 -3.23 4.01
N THR A 124 -5.25 -3.51 3.20
CA THR A 124 -6.32 -2.56 2.90
C THR A 124 -7.35 -2.40 4.02
N ASN A 125 -7.31 -3.26 5.04
CA ASN A 125 -8.22 -3.16 6.18
C ASN A 125 -7.70 -2.13 7.18
N PRO A 126 -8.55 -1.20 7.63
CA PRO A 126 -8.17 -0.29 8.70
C PRO A 126 -8.02 -1.03 10.04
N GLU A 127 -7.08 -0.57 10.85
CA GLU A 127 -6.98 -1.00 12.25
C GLU A 127 -8.19 -0.56 13.05
N PHE A 128 -8.66 0.67 12.79
CA PHE A 128 -9.91 1.19 13.32
C PHE A 128 -10.47 2.28 12.40
N PHE A 129 -11.78 2.46 12.45
CA PHE A 129 -12.50 3.50 11.74
C PHE A 129 -13.68 3.97 12.56
N GLY A 130 -14.21 5.13 12.18
CA GLY A 130 -15.34 5.68 12.92
C GLY A 130 -15.80 7.03 12.43
N GLY A 131 -16.65 7.64 13.22
CA GLY A 131 -17.16 8.97 12.98
C GLY A 131 -17.44 9.73 14.26
N TYR A 132 -17.31 11.04 14.18
CA TYR A 132 -17.64 11.95 15.23
C TYR A 132 -18.59 13.03 14.74
N THR A 133 -19.79 13.04 15.26
CA THR A 133 -20.83 14.04 14.93
C THR A 133 -20.90 15.07 16.03
N ASN A 134 -20.86 16.35 15.66
CA ASN A 134 -21.16 17.48 16.53
C ASN A 134 -22.46 18.14 16.08
N THR A 135 -23.35 18.35 17.00
CA THR A 135 -24.61 19.07 16.77
C THR A 135 -24.67 20.29 17.69
N PHE A 136 -24.70 21.46 17.08
CA PHE A 136 -24.85 22.75 17.77
C PHE A 136 -26.21 23.31 17.47
N ASN A 137 -27.00 23.63 18.48
CA ASN A 137 -28.25 24.33 18.35
C ASN A 137 -28.16 25.64 19.14
N TRP A 138 -28.35 26.75 18.46
CA TRP A 138 -28.34 28.08 19.07
C TRP A 138 -29.56 28.87 18.60
N ARG A 139 -30.52 29.10 19.48
CA ARG A 139 -31.81 29.70 19.15
C ARG A 139 -32.49 28.98 17.98
N ASN A 140 -32.64 29.65 16.84
CA ASN A 140 -33.24 29.12 15.62
C ASN A 140 -32.23 28.52 14.63
N TRP A 141 -30.91 28.48 15.00
CA TRP A 141 -29.84 27.93 14.17
C TRP A 141 -29.46 26.57 14.62
N SER A 142 -29.26 25.68 13.66
CA SER A 142 -28.70 24.34 13.91
C SER A 142 -27.54 24.10 12.95
N LEU A 143 -26.40 23.64 13.49
CA LEU A 143 -25.23 23.20 12.73
C LEU A 143 -24.93 21.77 13.10
N ASN A 144 -24.78 20.94 12.08
CA ASN A 144 -24.37 19.55 12.22
C ASN A 144 -23.06 19.34 11.47
N ALA A 145 -22.00 18.87 12.16
CA ALA A 145 -20.70 18.63 11.59
C ALA A 145 -20.29 17.16 11.86
N LEU A 146 -20.19 16.37 10.79
CA LEU A 146 -19.75 14.99 10.83
C LEU A 146 -18.29 14.90 10.35
N PHE A 147 -17.43 14.29 11.15
CA PHE A 147 -16.07 13.90 10.80
C PHE A 147 -16.01 12.38 10.73
N THR A 148 -15.51 11.84 9.64
CA THR A 148 -15.24 10.41 9.49
C THR A 148 -13.75 10.18 9.41
N PHE A 149 -13.28 9.08 9.94
CA PHE A 149 -11.87 8.70 9.92
C PHE A 149 -11.69 7.21 9.72
N SER A 150 -10.58 6.86 9.10
CA SER A 150 -10.07 5.50 8.94
C SER A 150 -8.56 5.55 9.16
N TYR A 151 -8.01 4.60 9.89
CA TYR A 151 -6.61 4.57 10.25
C TYR A 151 -6.00 3.19 10.06
N GLY A 152 -4.73 3.15 9.60
CA GLY A 152 -3.92 1.95 9.53
C GLY A 152 -4.17 1.08 8.29
N ASN A 153 -4.96 1.55 7.33
CA ASN A 153 -5.14 0.87 6.06
C ASN A 153 -4.20 1.40 4.99
N ASP A 154 -3.69 0.50 4.17
CA ASP A 154 -2.90 0.81 2.99
C ASP A 154 -3.80 0.94 1.76
N LEU A 155 -3.40 1.79 0.83
CA LEU A 155 -4.08 2.00 -0.44
C LEU A 155 -3.10 1.88 -1.59
N MET A 156 -3.33 0.93 -2.49
CA MET A 156 -2.59 0.87 -3.74
C MET A 156 -3.13 1.91 -4.73
N TYR A 157 -2.31 2.91 -5.03
CA TYR A 157 -2.66 3.95 -6.00
C TYR A 157 -2.23 3.54 -7.40
N GLN A 158 -3.00 2.64 -8.04
CA GLN A 158 -2.71 2.07 -9.36
C GLN A 158 -2.47 3.12 -10.46
N LYS A 159 -3.09 4.29 -10.36
CA LYS A 159 -2.88 5.36 -11.33
C LYS A 159 -1.45 5.92 -11.26
N ASP A 160 -0.85 6.01 -10.08
CA ASP A 160 0.53 6.48 -9.91
C ASP A 160 1.51 5.55 -10.64
N VAL A 161 1.30 4.24 -10.59
CA VAL A 161 2.09 3.26 -11.34
C VAL A 161 2.12 3.61 -12.83
N THR A 162 0.96 3.92 -13.42
CA THR A 162 0.86 4.28 -14.83
C THR A 162 1.40 5.68 -15.14
N ASP A 163 1.05 6.67 -14.31
CA ASP A 163 1.42 8.06 -14.53
C ASP A 163 2.90 8.34 -14.23
N MET A 164 3.53 7.46 -13.43
CA MET A 164 4.92 7.60 -13.00
C MET A 164 5.87 6.62 -13.68
N ALA A 165 5.36 5.65 -14.48
CA ALA A 165 6.21 4.70 -15.19
C ALA A 165 7.22 5.41 -16.09
N MET A 166 8.51 5.07 -15.93
CA MET A 166 9.64 5.80 -16.52
C MET A 166 10.18 5.13 -17.81
N ASN A 167 9.34 4.32 -18.47
CA ASN A 167 9.80 3.43 -19.55
C ASN A 167 9.13 3.66 -20.92
N SER A 168 8.25 4.63 -21.07
CA SER A 168 7.52 4.85 -22.32
C SER A 168 7.27 6.34 -22.65
N LEU A 169 6.80 6.62 -23.89
CA LEU A 169 6.55 7.98 -24.40
C LEU A 169 5.18 8.57 -24.01
N GLN A 170 4.42 7.93 -23.14
CA GLN A 170 3.12 8.46 -22.74
C GLN A 170 3.27 9.74 -21.90
N ASN A 171 2.25 10.60 -21.91
CA ASN A 171 2.21 11.75 -21.01
C ASN A 171 2.21 11.27 -19.54
N ARG A 172 3.06 11.90 -18.74
CA ARG A 172 3.29 11.53 -17.34
C ARG A 172 2.77 12.60 -16.38
N GLY A 173 2.60 12.21 -15.14
CA GLY A 173 2.33 13.16 -14.06
C GLY A 173 3.54 14.07 -13.81
N ILE A 174 3.30 15.31 -13.35
CA ILE A 174 4.38 16.29 -13.08
C ILE A 174 5.41 15.77 -12.06
N ARG A 175 5.02 14.87 -11.18
CA ARG A 175 5.90 14.26 -10.16
C ARG A 175 7.05 13.44 -10.76
N VAL A 176 6.95 13.06 -12.05
CA VAL A 176 8.05 12.43 -12.81
C VAL A 176 9.30 13.30 -12.82
N LEU A 177 9.17 14.63 -12.77
CA LEU A 177 10.30 15.54 -12.73
C LEU A 177 11.17 15.39 -11.47
N GLU A 178 10.66 14.71 -10.43
CA GLU A 178 11.38 14.41 -9.20
C GLU A 178 12.24 13.13 -9.29
N HIS A 179 12.38 12.53 -10.48
CA HIS A 179 13.12 11.27 -10.68
C HIS A 179 14.60 11.38 -10.28
N TYR A 180 15.24 10.23 -10.06
CA TYR A 180 16.67 10.14 -9.83
C TYR A 180 17.45 10.63 -11.06
N SER A 181 18.37 11.57 -10.86
CA SER A 181 19.26 12.13 -11.89
C SER A 181 20.58 12.57 -11.24
N ALA A 182 21.53 13.02 -12.06
CA ALA A 182 22.79 13.57 -11.56
C ALA A 182 22.57 14.78 -10.66
N GLU A 183 21.52 15.57 -10.92
CA GLU A 183 21.14 16.75 -10.14
C GLU A 183 20.26 16.40 -8.94
N ASN A 184 19.63 15.23 -8.92
CA ASN A 184 18.70 14.79 -7.88
C ASN A 184 18.98 13.36 -7.40
N THR A 185 20.17 13.14 -6.85
CA THR A 185 20.58 11.83 -6.34
C THR A 185 19.89 11.39 -5.06
N ALA A 186 19.19 12.33 -4.38
CA ALA A 186 18.41 12.06 -3.18
C ALA A 186 16.97 11.58 -3.46
N SER A 187 16.54 11.57 -4.73
CA SER A 187 15.20 11.15 -5.11
C SER A 187 14.84 9.78 -4.54
N SER A 188 13.59 9.62 -4.12
CA SER A 188 13.00 8.31 -3.82
C SER A 188 12.36 7.66 -5.05
N ARG A 189 12.37 8.35 -6.22
CA ARG A 189 11.81 7.84 -7.47
C ARG A 189 12.90 7.31 -8.37
N PRO A 190 12.66 6.21 -9.11
CA PRO A 190 13.66 5.64 -10.00
C PRO A 190 14.08 6.61 -11.11
N ARG A 191 15.19 6.31 -11.74
CA ARG A 191 15.66 7.04 -12.93
C ARG A 191 14.75 6.80 -14.13
N TYR A 192 14.74 7.72 -15.06
CA TYR A 192 14.10 7.51 -16.35
C TYR A 192 14.98 6.64 -17.26
N LEU A 193 14.43 5.53 -17.76
CA LEU A 193 15.09 4.65 -18.71
C LEU A 193 14.14 4.32 -19.85
N PHE A 194 14.23 5.06 -20.96
CA PHE A 194 13.40 4.82 -22.13
C PHE A 194 13.65 3.43 -22.71
N GLY A 195 12.58 2.64 -22.86
CA GLY A 195 12.68 1.25 -23.34
C GLY A 195 13.27 0.28 -22.33
N GLY A 196 13.52 0.71 -21.10
CA GLY A 196 13.89 -0.16 -19.98
C GLY A 196 12.74 -1.08 -19.57
N SER A 197 13.04 -2.11 -18.79
CA SER A 197 11.99 -2.94 -18.25
C SER A 197 11.18 -2.15 -17.20
N GLN A 198 9.88 -2.42 -17.14
CA GLN A 198 8.98 -1.83 -16.17
C GLN A 198 9.45 -2.11 -14.74
N ARG A 199 10.05 -3.27 -14.50
CA ARG A 199 10.60 -3.71 -13.24
C ARG A 199 11.72 -2.80 -12.70
N MET A 200 12.52 -2.18 -13.57
CA MET A 200 13.61 -1.27 -13.16
C MET A 200 13.09 0.09 -12.68
N THR A 201 11.86 0.43 -13.01
CA THR A 201 11.29 1.77 -12.89
C THR A 201 10.02 1.85 -12.06
N ASP A 202 9.43 0.72 -11.67
CA ASP A 202 8.20 0.66 -10.89
C ASP A 202 8.51 0.32 -9.42
N MET A 203 8.07 1.20 -8.51
CA MET A 203 8.11 1.00 -7.04
C MET A 203 6.71 0.81 -6.51
#